data_892efd505a509328a7084ccf574cc5be
#
_entry.id   892efd505a509328a7084ccf574cc5be
#
_cell.length_a   1.000
_cell.length_b   1.000
_cell.length_c   1.000
_cell.angle_alpha   90.00
_cell.angle_beta   90.00
_cell.angle_gamma   90.00
#
_symmetry.space_group_name_H-M   'P 1'
#
loop_
_entity.id
_entity.type
_entity.pdbx_description
1 polymer ?
#
loop_
_entity_poly.entity_id
_entity_poly.type
_entity_poly.pdbx_seq_one_letter_code
_entity_poly.pdbx_strand_id
1 'polypeptide(L)'
;MSAALIQLRGVTKRYGSGASELMALKGIDLDIVAGEFVAIMGPSGSGKSTAMNILGCLDTPTSGQYLFKGAHVEALSRDQRARLRRRYLGFVFQGFNLLARTSAQENVELPLLYRGDSASVRSVAAAKALASVGLGGWERHTPAELSGGQQQRVAIARAIVTEPAVVLADEPTGNLDTQRSHEIMGLLMALNRDHGITVLMVTHEPDMAAYARRMVHFVDGRIARDEANPNPVTAAPATQPTQEVT
;
A
#
# COMPACT_ATOMS: atom_id res chain seq x y z
N MET A 1 1.54 -25.75 -5.63
CA MET A 1 1.36 -24.70 -4.63
C MET A 1 2.17 -23.50 -5.11
N SER A 2 1.55 -22.32 -5.26
CA SER A 2 2.27 -21.10 -5.64
C SER A 2 3.24 -20.73 -4.52
N ALA A 3 4.50 -20.42 -4.84
CA ALA A 3 5.48 -20.00 -3.84
C ALA A 3 5.05 -18.67 -3.21
N ALA A 4 5.17 -18.56 -1.88
CA ALA A 4 4.82 -17.33 -1.18
C ALA A 4 5.75 -16.19 -1.63
N LEU A 5 5.15 -15.03 -1.91
CA LEU A 5 5.85 -13.80 -2.26
C LEU A 5 6.54 -13.19 -1.04
N ILE A 6 5.83 -13.20 0.09
CA ILE A 6 6.28 -12.72 1.39
C ILE A 6 6.06 -13.82 2.43
N GLN A 7 7.04 -14.02 3.32
CA GLN A 7 6.92 -14.93 4.45
C GLN A 7 7.49 -14.26 5.70
N LEU A 8 6.71 -14.22 6.75
CA LEU A 8 7.15 -13.86 8.10
C LEU A 8 7.12 -15.12 8.96
N ARG A 9 8.17 -15.34 9.77
CA ARG A 9 8.28 -16.48 10.70
C ARG A 9 8.76 -15.99 12.05
N GLY A 10 7.87 -16.07 13.04
CA GLY A 10 8.15 -15.67 14.42
C GLY A 10 8.64 -14.22 14.55
N VAL A 11 8.17 -13.31 13.67
CA VAL A 11 8.66 -11.94 13.61
C VAL A 11 8.25 -11.17 14.87
N THR A 12 9.25 -10.61 15.56
CA THR A 12 9.04 -9.70 16.69
C THR A 12 9.54 -8.31 16.39
N LYS A 13 8.98 -7.32 17.06
CA LYS A 13 9.48 -5.95 17.04
C LYS A 13 9.38 -5.31 18.41
N ARG A 14 10.52 -4.82 18.89
CA ARG A 14 10.65 -4.06 20.15
C ARG A 14 11.12 -2.66 19.86
N TYR A 15 10.57 -1.68 20.56
CA TYR A 15 11.01 -0.29 20.58
C TYR A 15 11.40 0.10 22.00
N GLY A 16 12.33 1.02 22.13
CA GLY A 16 12.84 1.47 23.43
C GLY A 16 13.79 0.48 24.08
N SER A 17 14.13 0.73 25.34
CA SER A 17 15.01 -0.12 26.17
C SER A 17 14.65 0.00 27.64
N GLY A 18 14.94 -1.04 28.43
CA GLY A 18 14.69 -1.06 29.87
C GLY A 18 13.20 -0.89 30.22
N ALA A 19 12.90 -0.02 31.17
CA ALA A 19 11.54 0.18 31.69
C ALA A 19 10.54 0.76 30.66
N SER A 20 11.02 1.34 29.55
CA SER A 20 10.18 1.89 28.47
C SER A 20 10.13 0.97 27.24
N GLU A 21 10.48 -0.30 27.38
CA GLU A 21 10.41 -1.28 26.29
C GLU A 21 8.95 -1.57 25.90
N LEU A 22 8.64 -1.40 24.61
CA LEU A 22 7.35 -1.73 24.02
C LEU A 22 7.52 -2.86 23.00
N MET A 23 6.89 -4.01 23.23
CA MET A 23 6.81 -5.11 22.27
C MET A 23 5.64 -4.86 21.32
N ALA A 24 5.92 -4.27 20.14
CA ALA A 24 4.92 -3.94 19.14
C ALA A 24 4.47 -5.15 18.31
N LEU A 25 5.37 -6.11 18.06
CA LEU A 25 5.04 -7.41 17.46
C LEU A 25 5.58 -8.53 18.34
N LYS A 26 4.77 -9.57 18.55
CA LYS A 26 5.01 -10.63 19.54
C LYS A 26 5.11 -12.02 18.90
N GLY A 27 5.86 -12.14 17.81
CA GLY A 27 6.03 -13.39 17.08
C GLY A 27 4.88 -13.63 16.11
N ILE A 28 4.88 -12.91 14.98
CA ILE A 28 3.87 -13.10 13.93
C ILE A 28 4.39 -14.02 12.84
N ASP A 29 3.51 -14.91 12.36
CA ASP A 29 3.68 -15.75 11.18
C ASP A 29 2.67 -15.32 10.14
N LEU A 30 3.13 -15.05 8.90
CA LEU A 30 2.26 -14.60 7.82
C LEU A 30 2.86 -14.98 6.47
N ASP A 31 2.07 -15.62 5.62
CA ASP A 31 2.41 -15.89 4.23
C ASP A 31 1.52 -15.07 3.31
N ILE A 32 2.11 -14.39 2.33
CA ILE A 32 1.38 -13.69 1.27
C ILE A 32 1.79 -14.28 -0.07
N VAL A 33 0.81 -14.66 -0.86
CA VAL A 33 1.01 -15.17 -2.22
C VAL A 33 0.93 -14.01 -3.23
N ALA A 34 1.64 -14.14 -4.34
CA ALA A 34 1.57 -13.13 -5.41
C ALA A 34 0.13 -12.99 -5.95
N GLY A 35 -0.31 -11.75 -6.14
CA GLY A 35 -1.66 -11.43 -6.62
C GLY A 35 -2.76 -11.49 -5.55
N GLU A 36 -2.43 -11.71 -4.27
CA GLU A 36 -3.42 -11.59 -3.21
C GLU A 36 -3.84 -10.13 -2.98
N PHE A 37 -5.09 -9.93 -2.57
CA PHE A 37 -5.57 -8.71 -1.96
C PHE A 37 -5.94 -8.99 -0.51
N VAL A 38 -5.15 -8.49 0.43
CA VAL A 38 -5.26 -8.77 1.88
C VAL A 38 -5.55 -7.50 2.64
N ALA A 39 -6.57 -7.52 3.50
CA ALA A 39 -6.83 -6.48 4.48
C ALA A 39 -6.22 -6.85 5.84
N ILE A 40 -5.41 -5.95 6.40
CA ILE A 40 -4.84 -6.05 7.75
C ILE A 40 -5.68 -5.16 8.65
N MET A 41 -6.39 -5.77 9.60
CA MET A 41 -7.33 -5.11 10.48
C MET A 41 -6.92 -5.21 11.95
N GLY A 42 -7.56 -4.42 12.81
CA GLY A 42 -7.40 -4.47 14.26
C GLY A 42 -7.47 -3.08 14.90
N PRO A 43 -7.59 -3.00 16.23
CA PRO A 43 -7.68 -1.72 16.94
C PRO A 43 -6.41 -0.89 16.82
N SER A 44 -6.49 0.39 17.18
CA SER A 44 -5.31 1.26 17.25
C SER A 44 -4.28 0.66 18.23
N GLY A 45 -3.00 0.75 17.90
CA GLY A 45 -1.91 0.20 18.73
C GLY A 45 -1.73 -1.33 18.64
N SER A 46 -2.52 -2.06 17.85
CA SER A 46 -2.41 -3.53 17.74
C SER A 46 -1.16 -4.04 16.98
N GLY A 47 -0.35 -3.13 16.40
CA GLY A 47 0.89 -3.50 15.70
C GLY A 47 0.81 -3.45 14.17
N LYS A 48 -0.33 -3.09 13.56
CA LYS A 48 -0.54 -3.05 12.10
C LYS A 48 0.48 -2.17 11.37
N SER A 49 0.65 -0.92 11.80
CA SER A 49 1.61 0.01 11.18
C SER A 49 3.05 -0.46 11.35
N THR A 50 3.37 -1.11 12.48
CA THR A 50 4.68 -1.75 12.67
C THR A 50 4.90 -2.90 11.69
N ALA A 51 3.90 -3.78 11.53
CA ALA A 51 3.95 -4.87 10.55
C ALA A 51 4.10 -4.31 9.12
N MET A 52 3.33 -3.27 8.78
CA MET A 52 3.38 -2.60 7.49
C MET A 52 4.77 -1.99 7.20
N ASN A 53 5.39 -1.35 8.21
CA ASN A 53 6.74 -0.79 8.08
C ASN A 53 7.79 -1.89 7.85
N ILE A 54 7.66 -3.05 8.50
CA ILE A 54 8.55 -4.19 8.28
C ILE A 54 8.32 -4.77 6.88
N LEU A 55 7.07 -5.03 6.50
CA LEU A 55 6.70 -5.51 5.16
C LEU A 55 7.19 -4.56 4.07
N GLY A 56 7.11 -3.25 4.33
CA GLY A 56 7.61 -2.19 3.48
C GLY A 56 9.13 -2.02 3.48
N CYS A 57 9.88 -2.81 4.24
CA CYS A 57 11.33 -2.64 4.43
C CYS A 57 11.72 -1.23 4.93
N LEU A 58 10.79 -0.50 5.56
CA LEU A 58 11.04 0.79 6.20
C LEU A 58 11.68 0.60 7.58
N ASP A 59 11.37 -0.52 8.22
CA ASP A 59 11.95 -0.96 9.49
C ASP A 59 12.41 -2.43 9.39
N THR A 60 13.12 -2.92 10.41
CA THR A 60 13.57 -4.30 10.48
C THR A 60 12.98 -5.01 11.70
N PRO A 61 12.70 -6.31 11.62
CA PRO A 61 12.33 -7.08 12.79
C PRO A 61 13.45 -7.05 13.84
N THR A 62 13.09 -7.18 15.12
CA THR A 62 14.07 -7.39 16.22
C THR A 62 14.54 -8.84 16.22
N SER A 63 13.64 -9.79 15.92
CA SER A 63 13.97 -11.21 15.74
C SER A 63 12.95 -11.86 14.81
N GLY A 64 13.17 -13.11 14.44
CA GLY A 64 12.40 -13.84 13.46
C GLY A 64 12.95 -13.67 12.05
N GLN A 65 12.25 -14.22 11.06
CA GLN A 65 12.67 -14.21 9.66
C GLN A 65 11.63 -13.47 8.80
N TYR A 66 12.12 -12.65 7.87
CA TYR A 66 11.32 -12.02 6.83
C TYR A 66 11.91 -12.37 5.46
N LEU A 67 11.20 -13.19 4.69
CA LEU A 67 11.59 -13.53 3.32
C LEU A 67 10.70 -12.80 2.32
N PHE A 68 11.36 -12.19 1.33
CA PHE A 68 10.72 -11.61 0.15
C PHE A 68 11.23 -12.31 -1.10
N LYS A 69 10.37 -13.02 -1.83
CA LYS A 69 10.78 -13.88 -2.97
C LYS A 69 11.92 -14.85 -2.59
N GLY A 70 11.88 -15.40 -1.38
CA GLY A 70 12.89 -16.31 -0.84
C GLY A 70 14.19 -15.65 -0.34
N ALA A 71 14.35 -14.33 -0.49
CA ALA A 71 15.51 -13.61 0.04
C ALA A 71 15.26 -13.17 1.48
N HIS A 72 16.21 -13.39 2.39
CA HIS A 72 16.18 -12.97 3.79
C HIS A 72 16.36 -11.45 3.90
N VAL A 73 15.27 -10.73 4.14
CA VAL A 73 15.24 -9.26 4.19
C VAL A 73 15.88 -8.72 5.46
N GLU A 74 15.78 -9.45 6.59
CA GLU A 74 16.41 -9.09 7.85
C GLU A 74 17.94 -9.07 7.77
N ALA A 75 18.52 -9.86 6.87
CA ALA A 75 19.96 -9.92 6.63
C ALA A 75 20.47 -8.83 5.66
N LEU A 76 19.56 -8.13 4.96
CA LEU A 76 19.94 -7.11 3.98
C LEU A 76 20.47 -5.84 4.65
N SER A 77 21.50 -5.22 4.05
CA SER A 77 21.95 -3.89 4.44
C SER A 77 20.86 -2.83 4.17
N ARG A 78 21.02 -1.65 4.75
CA ARG A 78 20.12 -0.51 4.52
C ARG A 78 19.96 -0.18 3.04
N ASP A 79 21.05 -0.19 2.29
CA ASP A 79 21.05 0.10 0.84
C ASP A 79 20.37 -1.01 0.03
N GLN A 80 20.57 -2.28 0.41
CA GLN A 80 19.91 -3.39 -0.25
C GLN A 80 18.39 -3.34 -0.01
N ARG A 81 17.94 -3.03 1.22
CA ARG A 81 16.51 -2.80 1.50
C ARG A 81 15.94 -1.63 0.71
N ALA A 82 16.70 -0.53 0.57
CA ALA A 82 16.29 0.61 -0.26
C ALA A 82 16.13 0.23 -1.73
N ARG A 83 17.03 -0.62 -2.27
CA ARG A 83 16.91 -1.15 -3.63
C ARG A 83 15.68 -2.07 -3.79
N LEU A 84 15.41 -2.93 -2.78
CA LEU A 84 14.23 -3.79 -2.77
C LEU A 84 12.95 -2.95 -2.81
N ARG A 85 12.81 -1.95 -1.91
CA ARG A 85 11.67 -1.03 -1.90
C ARG A 85 11.45 -0.39 -3.27
N ARG A 86 12.49 0.23 -3.81
CA ARG A 86 12.45 0.96 -5.08
C ARG A 86 12.01 0.09 -6.27
N ARG A 87 12.31 -1.22 -6.23
CA ARG A 87 12.05 -2.13 -7.36
C ARG A 87 10.73 -2.86 -7.24
N TYR A 88 10.30 -3.19 -6.02
CA TYR A 88 9.23 -4.16 -5.83
C TYR A 88 8.04 -3.63 -5.01
N LEU A 89 8.17 -2.51 -4.32
CA LEU A 89 7.15 -2.03 -3.41
C LEU A 89 6.65 -0.64 -3.82
N GLY A 90 5.32 -0.49 -3.87
CA GLY A 90 4.63 0.80 -3.96
C GLY A 90 3.99 1.14 -2.63
N PHE A 91 3.83 2.42 -2.33
CA PHE A 91 3.25 2.90 -1.07
C PHE A 91 2.13 3.89 -1.34
N VAL A 92 0.99 3.66 -0.70
CA VAL A 92 -0.16 4.55 -0.65
C VAL A 92 -0.45 4.87 0.82
N PHE A 93 -0.57 6.14 1.18
CA PHE A 93 -0.76 6.60 2.56
C PHE A 93 -2.06 7.37 2.70
N GLN A 94 -2.64 7.38 3.89
CA GLN A 94 -3.82 8.14 4.25
C GLN A 94 -3.69 9.64 3.93
N GLY A 95 -2.53 10.23 4.25
CA GLY A 95 -2.25 11.66 4.03
C GLY A 95 -1.75 12.00 2.62
N PHE A 96 -1.90 11.09 1.63
CA PHE A 96 -1.41 11.22 0.24
C PHE A 96 0.12 11.36 0.14
N ASN A 97 0.76 12.10 1.03
CA ASN A 97 2.20 12.37 1.08
C ASN A 97 2.75 12.89 -0.27
N LEU A 98 2.01 13.80 -0.89
CA LEU A 98 2.43 14.48 -2.11
C LEU A 98 3.34 15.67 -1.77
N LEU A 99 4.30 15.94 -2.64
CA LEU A 99 5.10 17.16 -2.58
C LEU A 99 4.23 18.34 -3.03
N ALA A 100 3.94 19.25 -2.11
CA ALA A 100 2.93 20.30 -2.28
C ALA A 100 3.23 21.32 -3.40
N ARG A 101 4.53 21.52 -3.74
CA ARG A 101 4.98 22.52 -4.70
C ARG A 101 5.40 21.92 -6.05
N THR A 102 5.05 20.68 -6.30
CA THR A 102 5.34 19.95 -7.53
C THR A 102 4.04 19.49 -8.18
N SER A 103 4.05 19.33 -9.50
CA SER A 103 2.89 18.84 -10.25
C SER A 103 2.54 17.39 -9.92
N ALA A 104 1.36 16.95 -10.34
CA ALA A 104 0.94 15.54 -10.25
C ALA A 104 1.94 14.64 -10.98
N GLN A 105 2.39 15.03 -12.18
CA GLN A 105 3.38 14.29 -12.95
C GLN A 105 4.72 14.19 -12.21
N GLU A 106 5.25 15.28 -11.69
CA GLU A 106 6.52 15.27 -10.95
C GLU A 106 6.43 14.43 -9.69
N ASN A 107 5.30 14.44 -8.97
CA ASN A 107 5.06 13.53 -7.85
C ASN A 107 5.11 12.06 -8.27
N VAL A 108 4.53 11.70 -9.40
CA VAL A 108 4.54 10.34 -9.93
C VAL A 108 5.91 9.94 -10.46
N GLU A 109 6.70 10.87 -10.97
CA GLU A 109 8.07 10.63 -11.44
C GLU A 109 9.07 10.30 -10.32
N LEU A 110 8.81 10.66 -9.07
CA LEU A 110 9.77 10.52 -7.96
C LEU A 110 10.38 9.11 -7.82
N PRO A 111 9.61 8.00 -7.83
CA PRO A 111 10.20 6.67 -7.73
C PRO A 111 11.14 6.33 -8.89
N LEU A 112 10.81 6.81 -10.09
CA LEU A 112 11.62 6.60 -11.29
C LEU A 112 12.91 7.45 -11.25
N LEU A 113 12.83 8.67 -10.68
CA LEU A 113 14.01 9.51 -10.44
C LEU A 113 15.00 8.78 -9.50
N TYR A 114 14.52 8.20 -8.41
CA TYR A 114 15.36 7.40 -7.51
C TYR A 114 15.87 6.10 -8.15
N ARG A 115 15.17 5.59 -9.18
CA ARG A 115 15.61 4.44 -9.96
C ARG A 115 16.74 4.81 -10.93
N GLY A 116 16.89 6.10 -11.26
CA GLY A 116 17.91 6.59 -12.19
C GLY A 116 17.44 6.65 -13.64
N ASP A 117 16.13 6.59 -13.89
CA ASP A 117 15.58 6.68 -15.24
C ASP A 117 15.75 8.07 -15.84
N SER A 118 15.93 8.15 -17.17
CA SER A 118 16.05 9.43 -17.87
C SER A 118 14.74 10.25 -17.81
N ALA A 119 14.84 11.57 -17.97
CA ALA A 119 13.68 12.47 -17.88
C ALA A 119 12.59 12.09 -18.90
N SER A 120 12.96 11.71 -20.11
CA SER A 120 12.00 11.30 -21.15
C SER A 120 11.26 10.02 -20.77
N VAL A 121 11.97 9.02 -20.23
CA VAL A 121 11.34 7.77 -19.75
C VAL A 121 10.40 8.04 -18.58
N ARG A 122 10.82 8.84 -17.61
CA ARG A 122 10.00 9.19 -16.45
C ARG A 122 8.70 9.90 -16.87
N SER A 123 8.80 10.91 -17.74
CA SER A 123 7.65 11.69 -18.19
C SER A 123 6.60 10.82 -18.88
N VAL A 124 7.01 9.92 -19.78
CA VAL A 124 6.08 9.00 -20.47
C VAL A 124 5.44 8.02 -19.49
N ALA A 125 6.23 7.43 -18.59
CA ALA A 125 5.71 6.46 -17.62
C ALA A 125 4.76 7.12 -16.61
N ALA A 126 5.07 8.34 -16.15
CA ALA A 126 4.21 9.08 -15.22
C ALA A 126 2.88 9.48 -15.87
N ALA A 127 2.91 9.97 -17.11
CA ALA A 127 1.67 10.29 -17.84
C ALA A 127 0.79 9.05 -18.04
N LYS A 128 1.39 7.90 -18.39
CA LYS A 128 0.67 6.63 -18.51
C LYS A 128 0.07 6.20 -17.18
N ALA A 129 0.82 6.31 -16.07
CA ALA A 129 0.34 5.96 -14.74
C ALA A 129 -0.82 6.89 -14.30
N LEU A 130 -0.72 8.20 -14.55
CA LEU A 130 -1.82 9.13 -14.29
C LEU A 130 -3.07 8.80 -15.12
N ALA A 131 -2.92 8.51 -16.39
CA ALA A 131 -4.04 8.11 -17.25
C ALA A 131 -4.72 6.83 -16.74
N SER A 132 -3.95 5.84 -16.25
CA SER A 132 -4.49 4.57 -15.73
C SER A 132 -5.33 4.73 -14.46
N VAL A 133 -5.15 5.82 -13.71
CA VAL A 133 -5.95 6.17 -12.54
C VAL A 133 -7.04 7.21 -12.83
N GLY A 134 -7.28 7.52 -14.11
CA GLY A 134 -8.31 8.48 -14.55
C GLY A 134 -7.92 9.95 -14.40
N LEU A 135 -6.62 10.26 -14.39
CA LEU A 135 -6.08 11.62 -14.27
C LEU A 135 -5.33 12.08 -15.54
N GLY A 136 -5.68 11.54 -16.72
CA GLY A 136 -5.20 12.08 -18.00
C GLY A 136 -5.68 13.53 -18.18
N GLY A 137 -4.73 14.44 -18.49
CA GLY A 137 -4.99 15.88 -18.58
C GLY A 137 -4.75 16.68 -17.29
N TRP A 138 -4.47 15.98 -16.16
CA TRP A 138 -4.21 16.61 -14.85
C TRP A 138 -2.72 16.67 -14.49
N GLU A 139 -1.84 16.34 -15.40
CA GLU A 139 -0.40 16.16 -15.19
C GLU A 139 0.27 17.37 -14.55
N ARG A 140 -0.19 18.56 -14.94
CA ARG A 140 0.42 19.86 -14.54
C ARG A 140 -0.15 20.45 -13.26
N HIS A 141 -1.24 19.91 -12.73
CA HIS A 141 -1.87 20.43 -11.52
C HIS A 141 -1.05 20.10 -10.28
N THR A 142 -0.96 21.05 -9.38
CA THR A 142 -0.35 20.88 -8.06
C THR A 142 -1.36 20.24 -7.09
N PRO A 143 -0.91 19.64 -5.98
CA PRO A 143 -1.83 19.07 -4.98
C PRO A 143 -2.89 20.06 -4.47
N ALA A 144 -2.57 21.35 -4.38
CA ALA A 144 -3.53 22.37 -3.93
C ALA A 144 -4.71 22.59 -4.91
N GLU A 145 -4.52 22.22 -6.17
CA GLU A 145 -5.53 22.35 -7.23
C GLU A 145 -6.34 21.06 -7.43
N LEU A 146 -6.04 20.01 -6.65
CA LEU A 146 -6.66 18.69 -6.75
C LEU A 146 -7.58 18.42 -5.56
N SER A 147 -8.73 17.81 -5.81
CA SER A 147 -9.58 17.27 -4.75
C SER A 147 -8.88 16.13 -4.00
N GLY A 148 -9.33 15.79 -2.77
CA GLY A 148 -8.75 14.70 -1.98
C GLY A 148 -8.72 13.36 -2.74
N GLY A 149 -9.80 13.02 -3.43
CA GLY A 149 -9.84 11.80 -4.26
C GLY A 149 -8.86 11.84 -5.44
N GLN A 150 -8.66 13.01 -6.07
CA GLN A 150 -7.65 13.18 -7.12
C GLN A 150 -6.24 13.09 -6.55
N GLN A 151 -5.97 13.69 -5.39
CA GLN A 151 -4.68 13.55 -4.71
C GLN A 151 -4.37 12.08 -4.38
N GLN A 152 -5.36 11.31 -3.93
CA GLN A 152 -5.19 9.88 -3.66
C GLN A 152 -4.92 9.10 -4.95
N ARG A 153 -5.58 9.44 -6.05
CA ARG A 153 -5.28 8.85 -7.37
C ARG A 153 -3.84 9.15 -7.83
N VAL A 154 -3.32 10.38 -7.59
CA VAL A 154 -1.90 10.71 -7.83
C VAL A 154 -0.99 9.86 -6.95
N ALA A 155 -1.30 9.68 -5.66
CA ALA A 155 -0.53 8.83 -4.76
C ALA A 155 -0.51 7.35 -5.23
N ILE A 156 -1.64 6.85 -5.73
CA ILE A 156 -1.72 5.50 -6.32
C ILE A 156 -0.90 5.42 -7.62
N ALA A 157 -1.03 6.39 -8.52
CA ALA A 157 -0.21 6.44 -9.75
C ALA A 157 1.29 6.41 -9.43
N ARG A 158 1.71 7.19 -8.42
CA ARG A 158 3.09 7.17 -7.90
C ARG A 158 3.48 5.80 -7.37
N ALA A 159 2.59 5.11 -6.68
CA ALA A 159 2.87 3.79 -6.13
C ALA A 159 3.07 2.72 -7.21
N ILE A 160 2.36 2.82 -8.33
CA ILE A 160 2.36 1.80 -9.40
C ILE A 160 3.30 2.10 -10.56
N VAL A 161 3.84 3.33 -10.68
CA VAL A 161 4.66 3.77 -11.82
C VAL A 161 5.91 2.92 -12.06
N THR A 162 6.42 2.26 -11.02
CA THR A 162 7.57 1.33 -11.10
C THR A 162 7.17 -0.10 -11.43
N GLU A 163 5.88 -0.37 -11.64
CA GLU A 163 5.32 -1.73 -11.83
C GLU A 163 5.70 -2.65 -10.66
N PRO A 164 5.33 -2.31 -9.42
CA PRO A 164 5.75 -3.04 -8.24
C PRO A 164 5.07 -4.41 -8.16
N ALA A 165 5.71 -5.36 -7.46
CA ALA A 165 5.09 -6.65 -7.13
C ALA A 165 4.04 -6.52 -6.00
N VAL A 166 4.20 -5.54 -5.11
CA VAL A 166 3.34 -5.30 -3.95
C VAL A 166 3.03 -3.81 -3.81
N VAL A 167 1.77 -3.48 -3.59
CA VAL A 167 1.32 -2.16 -3.11
C VAL A 167 0.93 -2.29 -1.64
N LEU A 168 1.55 -1.48 -0.82
CA LEU A 168 1.27 -1.32 0.61
C LEU A 168 0.40 -0.07 0.78
N ALA A 169 -0.85 -0.24 1.19
CA ALA A 169 -1.83 0.83 1.34
C ALA A 169 -2.19 1.00 2.83
N ASP A 170 -1.76 2.09 3.44
CA ASP A 170 -2.04 2.41 4.83
C ASP A 170 -3.19 3.40 4.92
N GLU A 171 -4.36 2.91 5.30
CA GLU A 171 -5.64 3.64 5.37
C GLU A 171 -5.93 4.48 4.11
N PRO A 172 -5.96 3.87 2.91
CA PRO A 172 -5.98 4.61 1.65
C PRO A 172 -7.24 5.45 1.42
N THR A 173 -8.27 5.27 2.24
CA THR A 173 -9.57 5.95 2.17
C THR A 173 -9.85 6.86 3.35
N GLY A 174 -9.02 6.86 4.40
CA GLY A 174 -9.30 7.49 5.68
C GLY A 174 -9.48 9.02 5.68
N ASN A 175 -9.15 9.72 4.58
CA ASN A 175 -9.36 11.16 4.40
C ASN A 175 -10.37 11.48 3.29
N LEU A 176 -11.19 10.50 2.88
CA LEU A 176 -12.13 10.64 1.79
C LEU A 176 -13.57 10.43 2.27
N ASP A 177 -14.52 10.99 1.55
CA ASP A 177 -15.93 10.66 1.73
C ASP A 177 -16.22 9.23 1.23
N THR A 178 -17.39 8.71 1.61
CA THR A 178 -17.79 7.33 1.32
C THR A 178 -17.76 7.01 -0.17
N GLN A 179 -18.25 7.91 -1.02
CA GLN A 179 -18.30 7.68 -2.47
C GLN A 179 -16.89 7.56 -3.05
N ARG A 180 -16.02 8.51 -2.72
CA ARG A 180 -14.62 8.52 -3.17
C ARG A 180 -13.83 7.33 -2.61
N SER A 181 -14.14 6.90 -1.38
CA SER A 181 -13.56 5.70 -0.78
C SER A 181 -13.84 4.46 -1.64
N HIS A 182 -15.08 4.26 -2.06
CA HIS A 182 -15.46 3.15 -2.95
C HIS A 182 -14.78 3.25 -4.33
N GLU A 183 -14.62 4.45 -4.88
CA GLU A 183 -13.90 4.65 -6.14
C GLU A 183 -12.42 4.24 -6.03
N ILE A 184 -11.75 4.64 -4.94
CA ILE A 184 -10.36 4.27 -4.67
C ILE A 184 -10.23 2.76 -4.46
N MET A 185 -11.16 2.13 -3.74
CA MET A 185 -11.15 0.68 -3.58
C MET A 185 -11.37 -0.05 -4.89
N GLY A 186 -12.29 0.43 -5.74
CA GLY A 186 -12.48 -0.08 -7.09
C GLY A 186 -11.22 0.00 -7.96
N LEU A 187 -10.47 1.11 -7.84
CA LEU A 187 -9.18 1.28 -8.51
C LEU A 187 -8.13 0.27 -8.02
N LEU A 188 -7.98 0.09 -6.70
CA LEU A 188 -7.05 -0.89 -6.13
C LEU A 188 -7.41 -2.33 -6.53
N MET A 189 -8.71 -2.66 -6.57
CA MET A 189 -9.19 -3.95 -7.09
C MET A 189 -8.82 -4.15 -8.56
N ALA A 190 -9.03 -3.15 -9.41
CA ALA A 190 -8.68 -3.22 -10.83
C ALA A 190 -7.18 -3.45 -11.01
N LEU A 191 -6.33 -2.73 -10.26
CA LEU A 191 -4.89 -2.92 -10.28
C LEU A 191 -4.48 -4.34 -9.84
N ASN A 192 -5.12 -4.88 -8.80
CA ASN A 192 -4.87 -6.26 -8.36
C ASN A 192 -5.29 -7.28 -9.43
N ARG A 193 -6.50 -7.15 -9.97
CA ARG A 193 -7.07 -8.09 -10.93
C ARG A 193 -6.37 -8.04 -12.29
N ASP A 194 -6.17 -6.85 -12.85
CA ASP A 194 -5.78 -6.64 -14.24
C ASP A 194 -4.26 -6.66 -14.42
N HIS A 195 -3.51 -6.29 -13.37
CA HIS A 195 -2.03 -6.25 -13.38
C HIS A 195 -1.40 -7.31 -12.47
N GLY A 196 -2.18 -8.08 -11.72
CA GLY A 196 -1.65 -9.10 -10.80
C GLY A 196 -0.85 -8.54 -9.63
N ILE A 197 -0.97 -7.24 -9.34
CA ILE A 197 -0.27 -6.59 -8.23
C ILE A 197 -0.82 -7.12 -6.90
N THR A 198 0.04 -7.56 -6.01
CA THR A 198 -0.35 -7.91 -4.64
C THR A 198 -0.69 -6.64 -3.86
N VAL A 199 -1.84 -6.61 -3.20
CA VAL A 199 -2.27 -5.45 -2.39
C VAL A 199 -2.35 -5.86 -0.92
N LEU A 200 -1.60 -5.17 -0.07
CA LEU A 200 -1.71 -5.27 1.39
C LEU A 200 -2.26 -3.95 1.91
N MET A 201 -3.48 -3.97 2.41
CA MET A 201 -4.17 -2.77 2.87
C MET A 201 -4.34 -2.83 4.39
N VAL A 202 -3.90 -1.81 5.10
CA VAL A 202 -4.29 -1.57 6.48
C VAL A 202 -5.55 -0.71 6.49
N THR A 203 -6.56 -1.15 7.20
CA THR A 203 -7.77 -0.35 7.45
C THR A 203 -8.42 -0.77 8.77
N HIS A 204 -9.12 0.16 9.39
CA HIS A 204 -10.01 -0.13 10.51
C HIS A 204 -11.49 -0.11 10.11
N GLU A 205 -11.79 0.19 8.84
CA GLU A 205 -13.13 0.26 8.27
C GLU A 205 -13.54 -1.11 7.69
N PRO A 206 -14.57 -1.79 8.26
CA PRO A 206 -15.02 -3.09 7.76
C PRO A 206 -15.50 -3.04 6.31
N ASP A 207 -16.15 -1.96 5.89
CA ASP A 207 -16.66 -1.81 4.53
C ASP A 207 -15.53 -1.75 3.50
N MET A 208 -14.41 -1.13 3.86
CA MET A 208 -13.21 -1.10 3.00
C MET A 208 -12.48 -2.45 3.03
N ALA A 209 -12.42 -3.11 4.18
CA ALA A 209 -11.84 -4.44 4.28
C ALA A 209 -12.60 -5.49 3.45
N ALA A 210 -13.92 -5.29 3.25
CA ALA A 210 -14.75 -6.20 2.46
C ALA A 210 -14.32 -6.34 0.99
N TYR A 211 -13.52 -5.41 0.45
CA TYR A 211 -12.93 -5.52 -0.88
C TYR A 211 -11.78 -6.53 -0.97
N ALA A 212 -11.15 -6.86 0.15
CA ALA A 212 -10.07 -7.83 0.18
C ALA A 212 -10.62 -9.27 0.14
N ARG A 213 -9.85 -10.19 -0.45
CA ARG A 213 -10.18 -11.63 -0.49
C ARG A 213 -9.76 -12.37 0.78
N ARG A 214 -8.95 -11.74 1.63
CA ARG A 214 -8.44 -12.31 2.88
C ARG A 214 -8.30 -11.20 3.91
N MET A 215 -8.65 -11.51 5.15
CA MET A 215 -8.58 -10.61 6.28
C MET A 215 -7.65 -11.16 7.35
N VAL A 216 -6.69 -10.34 7.78
CA VAL A 216 -5.73 -10.66 8.84
C VAL A 216 -5.97 -9.70 10.00
N HIS A 217 -6.41 -10.24 11.13
CA HIS A 217 -6.77 -9.45 12.31
C HIS A 217 -5.64 -9.42 13.34
N PHE A 218 -5.16 -8.21 13.64
CA PHE A 218 -4.15 -7.96 14.64
C PHE A 218 -4.77 -7.57 15.98
N VAL A 219 -4.31 -8.21 17.06
CA VAL A 219 -4.64 -7.87 18.46
C VAL A 219 -3.35 -7.95 19.28
N ASP A 220 -3.02 -6.89 20.00
CA ASP A 220 -1.90 -6.82 20.95
C ASP A 220 -0.56 -7.34 20.41
N GLY A 221 -0.22 -7.00 19.15
CA GLY A 221 1.02 -7.39 18.48
C GLY A 221 1.05 -8.83 17.96
N ARG A 222 -0.09 -9.51 17.88
CA ARG A 222 -0.24 -10.87 17.34
C ARG A 222 -1.29 -10.91 16.24
N ILE A 223 -1.20 -11.89 15.36
CA ILE A 223 -2.28 -12.25 14.44
C ILE A 223 -3.27 -13.13 15.22
N ALA A 224 -4.46 -12.59 15.49
CA ALA A 224 -5.52 -13.27 16.19
C ALA A 224 -6.38 -14.15 15.27
N ARG A 225 -6.56 -13.70 14.01
CA ARG A 225 -7.30 -14.41 12.96
C ARG A 225 -6.66 -14.13 11.61
N ASP A 226 -6.73 -15.12 10.74
CA ASP A 226 -6.30 -15.06 9.36
C ASP A 226 -7.28 -15.92 8.55
N GLU A 227 -8.18 -15.28 7.83
CA GLU A 227 -9.33 -15.94 7.23
C GLU A 227 -9.62 -15.42 5.82
N ALA A 228 -10.06 -16.30 4.94
CA ALA A 228 -10.57 -15.91 3.64
C ALA A 228 -11.87 -15.10 3.82
N ASN A 229 -12.04 -14.02 3.03
CA ASN A 229 -13.33 -13.35 2.95
C ASN A 229 -14.26 -14.17 2.04
N PRO A 230 -15.37 -14.72 2.57
CA PRO A 230 -16.26 -15.56 1.79
C PRO A 230 -17.06 -14.79 0.74
N ASN A 231 -17.24 -13.48 0.94
CA ASN A 231 -18.07 -12.61 0.09
C ASN A 231 -17.35 -11.28 -0.21
N PRO A 232 -16.21 -11.31 -0.93
CA PRO A 232 -15.52 -10.07 -1.26
C PRO A 232 -16.38 -9.22 -2.21
N VAL A 233 -16.34 -7.91 -2.02
CA VAL A 233 -16.94 -6.97 -2.96
C VAL A 233 -16.27 -7.15 -4.32
N THR A 234 -17.07 -7.45 -5.35
CA THR A 234 -16.54 -7.74 -6.71
C THR A 234 -16.66 -6.59 -7.68
N ALA A 235 -17.48 -5.58 -7.36
CA ALA A 235 -17.63 -4.36 -8.15
C ALA A 235 -17.76 -3.16 -7.21
N ALA A 236 -17.13 -2.03 -7.56
CA ALA A 236 -17.43 -0.78 -6.89
C ALA A 236 -18.92 -0.45 -7.10
N PRO A 237 -19.63 0.12 -6.09
CA PRO A 237 -20.99 0.60 -6.27
C PRO A 237 -21.04 1.53 -7.47
N ALA A 238 -22.07 1.38 -8.33
CA ALA A 238 -22.26 2.26 -9.48
C ALA A 238 -22.37 3.71 -8.97
N THR A 239 -21.49 4.57 -9.41
CA THR A 239 -21.53 6.02 -9.14
C THR A 239 -22.83 6.56 -9.69
N GLN A 240 -23.75 6.99 -8.81
CA GLN A 240 -24.86 7.83 -9.28
C GLN A 240 -24.27 9.16 -9.78
N PRO A 241 -24.63 9.62 -10.98
CA PRO A 241 -24.16 10.90 -11.47
C PRO A 241 -24.62 11.98 -10.48
N THR A 242 -23.67 12.71 -9.92
CA THR A 242 -23.94 13.90 -9.12
C THR A 242 -24.75 14.83 -9.99
N GLN A 243 -26.02 15.11 -9.62
CA GLN A 243 -26.78 16.22 -10.19
C GLN A 243 -26.01 17.48 -9.81
N GLU A 244 -25.36 18.09 -10.80
CA GLU A 244 -24.89 19.47 -10.68
C GLU A 244 -26.11 20.34 -10.39
N VAL A 245 -26.18 20.85 -9.17
CA VAL A 245 -27.13 21.91 -8.80
C VAL A 245 -26.61 23.18 -9.47
N THR A 246 -27.27 23.57 -10.54
CA THR A 246 -27.14 24.88 -11.21
C THR A 246 -27.43 26.04 -10.26
#